data_2c7e0d2de7e723ba76b4d410b6c56367
#
_entry.id   2c7e0d2de7e723ba76b4d410b6c56367
#
_cell.length_a   1.000
_cell.length_b   1.000
_cell.length_c   1.000
_cell.angle_alpha   90.00
_cell.angle_beta   90.00
_cell.angle_gamma   90.00
#
_symmetry.space_group_name_H-M   'P 1'
#
loop_
_entity.id
_entity.type
_entity.pdbx_description
1 polymer ?
#
loop_
_entity_poly.entity_id
_entity_poly.type
_entity_poly.pdbx_seq_one_letter_code
_entity_poly.pdbx_strand_id
1 'polypeptide(L)'
;MAKYQAKTTENSGSVAAFIKAIPDTQRQADAKIIADIMEKESGFPAKMWGPAIIGFGSYHYVYETGHEGDAPLIAFSPRKTEFALYLSTAFDKREEMLEKFGKHKASKACLYIKKIADIDLAVFKKMVAASLKHSKAKYK
;
A
#
# COMPACT_ATOMS: atom_id res chain seq x y z
N MET A 1 -8.91 -28.07 15.14
CA MET A 1 -9.68 -26.84 14.91
C MET A 1 -9.00 -25.98 13.85
N ALA A 2 -9.72 -25.56 12.86
CA ALA A 2 -9.16 -24.71 11.83
C ALA A 2 -8.87 -23.32 12.39
N LYS A 3 -7.65 -22.84 12.19
CA LYS A 3 -7.32 -21.46 12.57
C LYS A 3 -7.92 -20.51 11.55
N TYR A 4 -8.28 -19.33 12.01
CA TYR A 4 -8.68 -18.26 11.11
C TYR A 4 -7.52 -17.94 10.17
N GLN A 5 -7.82 -17.84 8.88
CA GLN A 5 -6.83 -17.43 7.88
C GLN A 5 -7.29 -16.13 7.24
N ALA A 6 -6.39 -15.18 7.17
CA ALA A 6 -6.67 -13.92 6.48
C ALA A 6 -6.96 -14.21 5.00
N LYS A 7 -7.93 -13.51 4.43
CA LYS A 7 -8.28 -13.67 3.03
C LYS A 7 -7.16 -13.22 2.10
N THR A 8 -6.37 -12.26 2.53
CA THR A 8 -5.26 -11.70 1.75
C THR A 8 -3.96 -12.03 2.46
N THR A 9 -3.11 -12.81 1.82
CA THR A 9 -1.81 -13.21 2.35
C THR A 9 -0.73 -13.03 1.29
N GLU A 10 0.52 -12.88 1.74
CA GLU A 10 1.66 -12.82 0.85
C GLU A 10 1.76 -14.12 0.06
N ASN A 11 2.11 -14.03 -1.22
CA ASN A 11 2.29 -15.20 -2.06
C ASN A 11 3.50 -15.03 -2.99
N SER A 12 3.82 -16.08 -3.73
CA SER A 12 4.99 -16.11 -4.62
C SER A 12 4.72 -15.57 -6.03
N GLY A 13 3.56 -14.93 -6.24
CA GLY A 13 3.22 -14.37 -7.54
C GLY A 13 4.22 -13.31 -8.01
N SER A 14 4.34 -13.15 -9.33
CA SER A 14 5.24 -12.16 -9.90
C SER A 14 4.61 -10.78 -9.94
N VAL A 15 5.21 -9.84 -9.20
CA VAL A 15 4.80 -8.43 -9.22
C VAL A 15 4.99 -7.84 -10.61
N ALA A 16 6.13 -8.14 -11.26
CA ALA A 16 6.41 -7.62 -12.60
C ALA A 16 5.38 -8.09 -13.62
N ALA A 17 4.99 -9.37 -13.57
CA ALA A 17 3.97 -9.90 -14.47
C ALA A 17 2.61 -9.27 -14.20
N PHE A 18 2.28 -9.05 -12.93
CA PHE A 18 1.02 -8.41 -12.54
C PHE A 18 0.92 -6.99 -13.09
N ILE A 19 2.00 -6.21 -12.97
CA ILE A 19 2.04 -4.83 -13.50
C ILE A 19 1.94 -4.85 -15.03
N LYS A 20 2.65 -5.76 -15.69
CA LYS A 20 2.59 -5.89 -17.16
C LYS A 20 1.19 -6.25 -17.67
N ALA A 21 0.39 -6.91 -16.85
CA ALA A 21 -0.98 -7.29 -17.21
C ALA A 21 -1.96 -6.12 -17.17
N ILE A 22 -1.56 -4.96 -16.64
CA ILE A 22 -2.41 -3.76 -16.67
C ILE A 22 -2.55 -3.31 -18.12
N PRO A 23 -3.80 -3.20 -18.65
CA PRO A 23 -4.00 -2.92 -20.08
C PRO A 23 -3.46 -1.58 -20.58
N ASP A 24 -3.45 -0.55 -19.73
CA ASP A 24 -3.05 0.80 -20.10
C ASP A 24 -1.57 1.02 -19.79
N THR A 25 -0.78 1.40 -20.79
CA THR A 25 0.67 1.60 -20.63
C THR A 25 1.01 2.74 -19.67
N GLN A 26 0.20 3.81 -19.64
CA GLN A 26 0.39 4.90 -18.67
C GLN A 26 0.17 4.41 -17.25
N ARG A 27 -0.86 3.59 -17.05
CA ARG A 27 -1.14 3.01 -15.74
C ARG A 27 -0.05 2.03 -15.31
N GLN A 28 0.55 1.30 -16.25
CA GLN A 28 1.70 0.45 -15.96
C GLN A 28 2.87 1.28 -15.44
N ALA A 29 3.13 2.41 -16.10
CA ALA A 29 4.20 3.31 -15.69
C ALA A 29 3.93 3.90 -14.30
N ASP A 30 2.70 4.32 -14.05
CA ASP A 30 2.28 4.86 -12.76
C ASP A 30 2.42 3.81 -11.65
N ALA A 31 2.02 2.57 -11.91
CA ALA A 31 2.17 1.47 -10.95
C ALA A 31 3.64 1.23 -10.60
N LYS A 32 4.53 1.28 -11.59
CA LYS A 32 5.97 1.15 -11.35
C LYS A 32 6.52 2.26 -10.47
N ILE A 33 6.07 3.50 -10.71
CA ILE A 33 6.50 4.64 -9.89
C ILE A 33 6.07 4.46 -8.44
N ILE A 34 4.83 4.05 -8.21
CA ILE A 34 4.32 3.80 -6.86
C ILE A 34 5.14 2.68 -6.20
N ALA A 35 5.35 1.57 -6.92
CA ALA A 35 6.10 0.43 -6.40
C ALA A 35 7.55 0.82 -6.05
N ASP A 36 8.22 1.58 -6.91
CA ASP A 36 9.59 2.01 -6.68
C ASP A 36 9.71 2.91 -5.44
N ILE A 37 8.77 3.83 -5.27
CA ILE A 37 8.75 4.71 -4.11
C ILE A 37 8.54 3.91 -2.83
N MET A 38 7.56 3.02 -2.82
CA MET A 38 7.27 2.19 -1.65
C MET A 38 8.42 1.25 -1.30
N GLU A 39 9.05 0.65 -2.30
CA GLU A 39 10.21 -0.23 -2.09
C GLU A 39 11.38 0.56 -1.51
N LYS A 40 11.69 1.70 -2.11
CA LYS A 40 12.82 2.53 -1.68
C LYS A 40 12.62 3.08 -0.25
N GLU A 41 11.43 3.57 0.04
CA GLU A 41 11.14 4.12 1.37
C GLU A 41 11.05 3.04 2.45
N SER A 42 10.51 1.86 2.10
CA SER A 42 10.35 0.78 3.09
C SER A 42 11.61 -0.05 3.29
N GLY A 43 12.45 -0.16 2.26
CA GLY A 43 13.59 -1.07 2.28
C GLY A 43 13.21 -2.53 2.07
N PHE A 44 11.96 -2.82 1.75
CA PHE A 44 11.47 -4.17 1.50
C PHE A 44 11.12 -4.38 0.03
N PRO A 45 11.35 -5.59 -0.51
CA PRO A 45 10.97 -5.87 -1.89
C PRO A 45 9.45 -5.95 -2.04
N ALA A 46 8.98 -5.64 -3.24
CA ALA A 46 7.56 -5.77 -3.57
C ALA A 46 7.16 -7.24 -3.62
N LYS A 47 6.02 -7.56 -3.00
CA LYS A 47 5.46 -8.93 -2.98
C LYS A 47 3.97 -8.88 -3.28
N MET A 48 3.46 -9.94 -3.89
CA MET A 48 2.02 -10.05 -4.11
C MET A 48 1.33 -10.45 -2.80
N TRP A 49 0.21 -9.79 -2.54
CA TRP A 49 -0.69 -10.09 -1.43
C TRP A 49 -2.08 -10.31 -2.02
N GLY A 50 -2.53 -11.56 -2.03
CA GLY A 50 -3.77 -11.89 -2.71
C GLY A 50 -3.64 -11.73 -4.23
N PRO A 51 -4.75 -11.63 -4.96
CA PRO A 51 -4.71 -11.58 -6.42
C PRO A 51 -4.39 -10.21 -7.02
N ALA A 52 -4.49 -9.13 -6.25
CA ALA A 52 -4.45 -7.78 -6.83
C ALA A 52 -3.77 -6.72 -5.95
N ILE A 53 -3.05 -7.12 -4.91
CA ILE A 53 -2.39 -6.18 -4.00
C ILE A 53 -0.87 -6.39 -4.05
N ILE A 54 -0.13 -5.29 -4.17
CA ILE A 54 1.33 -5.29 -4.10
C ILE A 54 1.71 -4.69 -2.76
N GLY A 55 2.39 -5.48 -1.91
CA GLY A 55 2.73 -5.07 -0.56
C GLY A 55 4.23 -5.06 -0.27
N PHE A 56 4.62 -4.37 0.79
CA PHE A 56 6.01 -4.16 1.17
C PHE A 56 6.16 -4.39 2.66
N GLY A 57 7.01 -5.34 3.02
CA GLY A 57 7.17 -5.74 4.41
C GLY A 57 5.93 -6.46 4.92
N SER A 58 5.95 -6.83 6.19
CA SER A 58 4.78 -7.46 6.80
C SER A 58 4.81 -7.28 8.31
N TYR A 59 3.65 -7.40 8.93
CA TYR A 59 3.53 -7.47 10.38
C TYR A 59 2.46 -8.48 10.72
N HIS A 60 2.56 -9.04 11.94
CA HIS A 60 1.57 -10.00 12.43
C HIS A 60 0.60 -9.27 13.35
N TYR A 61 -0.70 -9.42 13.10
CA TYR A 61 -1.73 -8.83 13.96
C TYR A 61 -2.49 -9.93 14.69
N VAL A 62 -2.94 -9.58 15.89
CA VAL A 62 -3.79 -10.46 16.71
C VAL A 62 -4.91 -9.59 17.28
N TYR A 63 -6.14 -9.96 17.00
CA TYR A 63 -7.31 -9.27 17.55
C TYR A 63 -7.74 -9.95 18.86
N GLU A 64 -8.46 -9.20 19.71
CA GLU A 64 -9.01 -9.74 20.95
C GLU A 64 -9.91 -10.95 20.72
N THR A 65 -10.56 -11.02 19.57
CA THR A 65 -11.40 -12.15 19.17
C THR A 65 -10.62 -13.42 18.85
N GLY A 66 -9.29 -13.36 18.85
CA GLY A 66 -8.44 -14.49 18.48
C GLY A 66 -8.13 -14.58 17.01
N HIS A 67 -8.67 -13.70 16.18
CA HIS A 67 -8.29 -13.62 14.77
C HIS A 67 -6.88 -13.09 14.64
N GLU A 68 -6.05 -13.77 13.85
CA GLU A 68 -4.69 -13.33 13.64
C GLU A 68 -4.30 -13.54 12.17
N GLY A 69 -3.26 -12.86 11.75
CA GLY A 69 -2.75 -12.99 10.39
C GLY A 69 -1.62 -12.03 10.14
N ASP A 70 -1.16 -12.02 8.90
CA ASP A 70 -0.11 -11.12 8.46
C ASP A 70 -0.69 -10.10 7.48
N ALA A 71 -0.14 -8.89 7.50
CA ALA A 71 -0.54 -7.83 6.59
C ALA A 71 0.71 -7.08 6.15
N PRO A 72 0.70 -6.45 4.96
CA PRO A 72 1.85 -5.64 4.54
C PRO A 72 1.91 -4.36 5.37
N LEU A 73 3.13 -3.86 5.60
CA LEU A 73 3.31 -2.58 6.29
C LEU A 73 2.73 -1.43 5.48
N ILE A 74 2.94 -1.46 4.19
CA ILE A 74 2.30 -0.57 3.21
C ILE A 74 2.01 -1.39 1.97
N ALA A 75 1.04 -0.93 1.18
CA ALA A 75 0.67 -1.63 -0.04
C ALA A 75 -0.09 -0.71 -0.98
N PHE A 76 -0.29 -1.15 -2.22
CA PHE A 76 -1.21 -0.51 -3.14
C PHE A 76 -1.84 -1.56 -4.06
N SER A 77 -2.99 -1.19 -4.62
CA SER A 77 -3.68 -2.05 -5.57
C SER A 77 -4.06 -1.22 -6.80
N PRO A 78 -3.54 -1.57 -7.98
CA PRO A 78 -3.98 -0.93 -9.22
C PRO A 78 -5.35 -1.49 -9.60
N ARG A 79 -6.40 -0.73 -9.30
CA ARG A 79 -7.77 -1.09 -9.62
C ARG A 79 -8.12 -0.61 -11.03
N LYS A 80 -9.29 -0.98 -11.51
CA LYS A 80 -9.70 -0.69 -12.89
C LYS A 80 -9.62 0.79 -13.25
N THR A 81 -10.05 1.69 -12.36
CA THR A 81 -10.11 3.13 -12.65
C THR A 81 -9.25 3.98 -11.73
N GLU A 82 -8.61 3.39 -10.73
CA GLU A 82 -7.84 4.14 -9.75
C GLU A 82 -6.82 3.24 -9.06
N PHE A 83 -5.90 3.86 -8.31
CA PHE A 83 -4.99 3.13 -7.45
C PHE A 83 -5.45 3.30 -6.01
N ALA A 84 -5.60 2.19 -5.30
CA ALA A 84 -5.86 2.21 -3.86
C ALA A 84 -4.52 2.15 -3.13
N LEU A 85 -4.28 3.09 -2.24
CA LEU A 85 -3.04 3.18 -1.46
C LEU A 85 -3.36 2.79 -0.02
N TYR A 86 -2.69 1.75 0.47
CA TYR A 86 -2.92 1.24 1.83
C TYR A 86 -1.80 1.73 2.73
N LEU A 87 -2.02 2.87 3.37
CA LEU A 87 -1.09 3.46 4.31
C LEU A 87 -1.76 3.51 5.69
N SER A 88 -0.96 3.71 6.74
CA SER A 88 -1.53 3.91 8.07
C SER A 88 -2.51 5.08 8.05
N THR A 89 -3.60 4.96 8.80
CA THR A 89 -4.62 6.00 8.88
C THR A 89 -4.37 7.02 9.99
N ALA A 90 -3.33 6.81 10.79
CA ALA A 90 -3.08 7.60 11.97
C ALA A 90 -1.63 8.10 12.11
N PHE A 91 -0.90 8.17 11.01
CA PHE A 91 0.47 8.68 11.07
C PHE A 91 0.49 10.18 11.33
N ASP A 92 1.60 10.64 11.92
CA ASP A 92 1.77 12.03 12.30
C ASP A 92 1.67 12.97 11.10
N LYS A 93 0.99 14.10 11.28
CA LYS A 93 0.80 15.16 10.27
C LYS A 93 0.07 14.70 9.01
N ARG A 94 -0.68 13.60 9.11
CA ARG A 94 -1.44 13.06 7.98
C ARG A 94 -2.33 14.11 7.31
N GLU A 95 -3.09 14.88 8.10
CA GLU A 95 -4.01 15.89 7.56
C GLU A 95 -3.28 16.97 6.79
N GLU A 96 -2.15 17.46 7.33
CA GLU A 96 -1.33 18.47 6.67
C GLU A 96 -0.75 17.97 5.36
N MET A 97 -0.31 16.71 5.35
CA MET A 97 0.24 16.09 4.15
C MET A 97 -0.82 15.89 3.08
N LEU A 98 -2.03 15.49 3.48
CA LEU A 98 -3.14 15.31 2.54
C LEU A 98 -3.53 16.61 1.84
N GLU A 99 -3.46 17.74 2.53
CA GLU A 99 -3.73 19.04 1.93
C GLU A 99 -2.78 19.35 0.77
N LYS A 100 -1.55 18.85 0.84
CA LYS A 100 -0.53 19.09 -0.17
C LYS A 100 -0.35 17.94 -1.14
N PHE A 101 -1.03 16.82 -0.89
CA PHE A 101 -0.87 15.59 -1.65
C PHE A 101 -1.33 15.72 -3.11
N GLY A 102 -2.43 16.42 -3.32
CA GLY A 102 -3.02 16.57 -4.64
C GLY A 102 -4.40 15.93 -4.71
N LYS A 103 -4.87 15.68 -5.91
CA LYS A 103 -6.22 15.17 -6.13
C LYS A 103 -6.32 13.71 -5.70
N HIS A 104 -7.19 13.46 -4.73
CA HIS A 104 -7.39 12.10 -4.17
C HIS A 104 -8.75 12.00 -3.51
N LYS A 105 -9.12 10.76 -3.17
CA LYS A 105 -10.24 10.46 -2.27
C LYS A 105 -9.66 9.74 -1.07
N ALA A 106 -10.23 9.95 0.10
CA ALA A 106 -9.83 9.24 1.31
C ALA A 106 -10.98 8.43 1.86
N SER A 107 -10.68 7.21 2.33
CA SER A 107 -11.61 6.37 3.07
C SER A 107 -10.98 6.02 4.41
N LYS A 108 -11.64 5.18 5.21
CA LYS A 108 -11.14 4.80 6.53
C LYS A 108 -9.76 4.14 6.50
N ALA A 109 -9.48 3.34 5.47
CA ALA A 109 -8.25 2.54 5.40
C ALA A 109 -7.41 2.81 4.16
N CYS A 110 -7.90 3.59 3.21
CA CYS A 110 -7.25 3.74 1.92
C CYS A 110 -7.28 5.17 1.42
N LEU A 111 -6.31 5.48 0.58
CA LEU A 111 -6.35 6.69 -0.26
C LEU A 111 -6.50 6.21 -1.69
N TYR A 112 -7.22 6.95 -2.51
CA TYR A 112 -7.44 6.60 -3.91
C TYR A 112 -6.95 7.73 -4.80
N ILE A 113 -6.15 7.38 -5.80
CA ILE A 113 -5.69 8.34 -6.82
C ILE A 113 -5.96 7.73 -8.20
N LYS A 114 -6.23 8.59 -9.18
CA LYS A 114 -6.47 8.13 -10.56
C LYS A 114 -5.17 7.97 -11.32
N LYS A 115 -4.23 8.89 -11.12
CA LYS A 115 -2.94 8.88 -11.81
C LYS A 115 -1.89 9.62 -11.01
N ILE A 116 -0.64 9.27 -11.25
CA ILE A 116 0.49 9.88 -10.56
C ILE A 116 0.60 11.39 -10.83
N ALA A 117 0.22 11.83 -12.03
CA ALA A 117 0.27 13.24 -12.38
C ALA A 117 -0.65 14.12 -11.50
N ASP A 118 -1.64 13.54 -10.83
CA ASP A 118 -2.56 14.26 -9.96
C ASP A 118 -1.98 14.56 -8.58
N ILE A 119 -0.85 13.97 -8.21
CA ILE A 119 -0.29 14.09 -6.86
C ILE A 119 1.11 14.65 -6.84
N ASP A 120 1.53 15.14 -5.67
CA ASP A 120 2.89 15.60 -5.42
C ASP A 120 3.71 14.41 -4.92
N LEU A 121 4.68 13.96 -5.72
CA LEU A 121 5.49 12.80 -5.37
C LEU A 121 6.36 13.02 -4.14
N ALA A 122 6.83 14.25 -3.90
CA ALA A 122 7.62 14.55 -2.71
C ALA A 122 6.78 14.37 -1.44
N VAL A 123 5.53 14.83 -1.48
CA VAL A 123 4.58 14.63 -0.38
C VAL A 123 4.25 13.16 -0.21
N PHE A 124 4.04 12.43 -1.32
CA PHE A 124 3.76 11.00 -1.27
C PHE A 124 4.89 10.24 -0.56
N LYS A 125 6.15 10.54 -0.89
CA LYS A 125 7.31 9.92 -0.23
C LYS A 125 7.29 10.16 1.28
N LYS A 126 6.99 11.39 1.70
CA LYS A 126 6.87 11.73 3.13
C LYS A 126 5.74 10.96 3.80
N MET A 127 4.61 10.82 3.13
CA MET A 127 3.47 10.07 3.65
C MET A 127 3.82 8.59 3.82
N VAL A 128 4.49 8.00 2.84
CA VAL A 128 4.94 6.60 2.92
C VAL A 128 5.89 6.41 4.10
N ALA A 129 6.87 7.29 4.26
CA ALA A 129 7.83 7.21 5.36
C ALA A 129 7.14 7.37 6.72
N ALA A 130 6.21 8.32 6.85
CA ALA A 130 5.47 8.54 8.09
C ALA A 130 4.57 7.36 8.43
N SER A 131 3.92 6.79 7.42
CA SER A 131 3.08 5.60 7.57
C SER A 131 3.89 4.41 8.06
N LEU A 132 5.07 4.18 7.48
CA LEU A 132 5.95 3.10 7.87
C LEU A 132 6.42 3.27 9.32
N LYS A 133 6.82 4.47 9.70
CA LYS A 133 7.25 4.77 11.06
C LYS A 133 6.14 4.47 12.06
N HIS A 134 4.92 4.87 11.76
CA HIS A 134 3.76 4.61 12.61
C HIS A 134 3.50 3.11 12.74
N SER A 135 3.47 2.38 11.63
CA SER A 135 3.18 0.95 11.64
C SER A 135 4.27 0.15 12.35
N LYS A 136 5.53 0.48 12.14
CA LYS A 136 6.64 -0.19 12.81
C LYS A 136 6.61 0.04 14.34
N ALA A 137 6.23 1.22 14.77
CA ALA A 137 6.10 1.52 16.20
C ALA A 137 4.94 0.76 16.83
N LYS A 138 3.83 0.59 16.10
CA LYS A 138 2.64 -0.10 16.59
C LYS A 138 2.80 -1.62 16.62
N TYR A 139 3.49 -2.20 15.65
CA TYR A 139 3.58 -3.65 15.46
C TYR A 139 5.00 -4.18 15.60
N LYS A 140 5.71 -3.76 16.60
CA LYS A 140 7.03 -4.29 16.90
C LYS A 140 7.01 -5.78 17.21
#